data_815c49d55563a05215b3b125dcac9e44
#
_entry.id   815c49d55563a05215b3b125dcac9e44
#
_cell.length_a   1.000
_cell.length_b   1.000
_cell.length_c   1.000
_cell.angle_alpha   90.00
_cell.angle_beta   90.00
_cell.angle_gamma   90.00
#
_symmetry.space_group_name_H-M   'P 1'
#
loop_
_entity.id
_entity.type
_entity.pdbx_description
1 polymer ?
#
loop_
_entity_poly.entity_id
_entity_poly.type
_entity_poly.pdbx_seq_one_letter_code
_entity_poly.pdbx_strand_id
1 'polypeptide(L)'
;MRKALFLSVALACFAVSLEAQQLRGDYIESRSTDVYVAQCFANGEVGLTGNYALMAWHVEQGDWNGVKLDGLTVAAAVRARATLGDPYGDPYPAQAVLMVDNAANAAQRQALVALAQHEGGRLLENVVRVDYVPVLLDVPADLHEGGAVLRAGHLATIVTRPLNHHDHICGNETNYYPPLNNVDHAMSAVALTDEFQGEGLDSHWTSHGRRSAYIGRFSEGTAAMTAPADSQAMHPVGE
;
A
#
# COMPACT_ATOMS: atom_id res chain seq x y z
N MET A 1 -56.09 -28.49 -46.22
CA MET A 1 -54.63 -28.55 -46.15
C MET A 1 -54.17 -27.26 -45.49
N ARG A 2 -53.93 -27.29 -44.14
CA ARG A 2 -53.50 -26.13 -43.34
C ARG A 2 -51.98 -26.21 -43.15
N LYS A 3 -51.26 -25.26 -43.70
CA LYS A 3 -49.83 -25.07 -43.51
C LYS A 3 -49.58 -24.34 -42.19
N ALA A 4 -49.06 -25.04 -41.19
CA ALA A 4 -48.57 -24.40 -39.96
C ALA A 4 -47.22 -23.80 -40.19
N LEU A 5 -47.10 -22.48 -39.99
CA LEU A 5 -45.86 -21.70 -40.06
C LEU A 5 -45.24 -21.71 -38.66
N PHE A 6 -44.13 -22.42 -38.43
CA PHE A 6 -43.36 -22.35 -37.19
C PHE A 6 -42.45 -21.13 -37.25
N LEU A 7 -42.77 -20.12 -36.45
CA LEU A 7 -41.92 -18.95 -36.24
C LEU A 7 -40.94 -19.26 -35.09
N SER A 8 -39.68 -19.61 -35.46
CA SER A 8 -38.62 -19.81 -34.51
C SER A 8 -38.05 -18.43 -34.10
N VAL A 9 -38.35 -17.99 -32.88
CA VAL A 9 -37.73 -16.81 -32.26
C VAL A 9 -36.36 -17.26 -31.69
N ALA A 10 -35.27 -16.89 -32.36
CA ALA A 10 -33.93 -17.05 -31.86
C ALA A 10 -33.67 -15.94 -30.82
N LEU A 11 -33.66 -16.32 -29.53
CA LEU A 11 -33.31 -15.45 -28.43
C LEU A 11 -31.76 -15.37 -28.39
N ALA A 12 -31.19 -14.34 -29.03
CA ALA A 12 -29.76 -14.04 -28.94
C ALA A 12 -29.49 -13.50 -27.54
N CYS A 13 -28.96 -14.36 -26.64
CA CYS A 13 -28.36 -13.93 -25.40
C CYS A 13 -27.06 -13.15 -25.70
N PHE A 14 -27.13 -11.84 -25.66
CA PHE A 14 -25.94 -11.01 -25.57
C PHE A 14 -25.29 -11.26 -24.20
N ALA A 15 -24.30 -12.14 -24.14
CA ALA A 15 -23.41 -12.20 -23.02
C ALA A 15 -22.59 -10.90 -23.02
N VAL A 16 -23.01 -9.93 -22.21
CA VAL A 16 -22.18 -8.77 -21.89
C VAL A 16 -21.05 -9.35 -21.03
N SER A 17 -19.87 -9.52 -21.65
CA SER A 17 -18.64 -9.79 -20.90
C SER A 17 -18.42 -8.55 -20.01
N LEU A 18 -18.73 -8.67 -18.73
CA LEU A 18 -18.27 -7.72 -17.72
C LEU A 18 -16.74 -7.98 -17.65
N GLU A 19 -15.97 -7.24 -18.43
CA GLU A 19 -14.54 -7.16 -18.19
C GLU A 19 -14.40 -6.54 -16.80
N ALA A 20 -14.01 -7.33 -15.83
CA ALA A 20 -13.68 -6.82 -14.52
C ALA A 20 -12.48 -5.88 -14.70
N GLN A 21 -12.73 -4.61 -14.42
CA GLN A 21 -11.74 -3.56 -14.62
C GLN A 21 -10.63 -3.78 -13.60
N GLN A 22 -9.39 -3.99 -14.07
CA GLN A 22 -8.22 -4.16 -13.23
C GLN A 22 -8.10 -2.94 -12.31
N LEU A 23 -8.05 -3.17 -11.01
CA LEU A 23 -7.82 -2.12 -10.04
C LEU A 23 -6.34 -1.74 -10.08
N ARG A 24 -6.04 -0.45 -10.22
CA ARG A 24 -4.69 0.08 -10.26
C ARG A 24 -4.61 1.46 -9.65
N GLY A 25 -3.42 1.82 -9.22
CA GLY A 25 -3.22 3.14 -8.64
C GLY A 25 -1.82 3.38 -8.11
N ASP A 26 -1.72 4.42 -7.30
CA ASP A 26 -0.50 4.91 -6.70
C ASP A 26 -0.32 4.38 -5.28
N TYR A 27 0.92 4.17 -4.92
CA TYR A 27 1.34 3.75 -3.59
C TYR A 27 2.42 4.65 -3.03
N ILE A 28 2.37 4.91 -1.72
CA ILE A 28 3.44 5.53 -0.95
C ILE A 28 3.57 4.85 0.40
N GLU A 29 4.79 4.72 0.89
CA GLU A 29 5.07 4.40 2.29
C GLU A 29 6.24 5.22 2.82
N SER A 30 6.27 5.42 4.14
CA SER A 30 7.43 5.87 4.89
C SER A 30 7.52 5.13 6.20
N ARG A 31 8.75 4.87 6.66
CA ARG A 31 9.02 4.10 7.89
C ARG A 31 9.85 4.89 8.88
N SER A 32 9.84 4.48 10.13
CA SER A 32 10.75 5.03 11.15
C SER A 32 12.20 4.53 11.05
N THR A 33 12.55 3.77 10.00
CA THR A 33 13.93 3.34 9.69
C THR A 33 14.26 3.65 8.25
N ASP A 34 15.56 3.83 7.94
CA ASP A 34 16.02 3.98 6.56
C ASP A 34 15.81 2.67 5.78
N VAL A 35 15.22 2.73 4.59
CA VAL A 35 15.06 1.60 3.67
C VAL A 35 16.20 1.54 2.64
N TYR A 36 16.73 2.69 2.25
CA TYR A 36 17.92 2.82 1.42
C TYR A 36 19.12 3.04 2.33
N VAL A 37 19.85 1.97 2.63
CA VAL A 37 20.88 1.92 3.67
C VAL A 37 21.91 0.84 3.34
N ALA A 38 23.15 1.02 3.79
CA ALA A 38 24.14 -0.03 3.72
C ALA A 38 23.91 -1.07 4.83
N GLN A 39 24.18 -2.34 4.53
CA GLN A 39 23.98 -3.46 5.46
C GLN A 39 24.65 -3.23 6.82
N CYS A 40 25.81 -2.56 6.85
CA CYS A 40 26.52 -2.27 8.10
C CYS A 40 25.84 -1.21 8.97
N PHE A 41 24.87 -0.45 8.43
CA PHE A 41 24.08 0.56 9.16
C PHE A 41 22.64 0.12 9.39
N ALA A 42 22.19 -0.94 8.71
CA ALA A 42 20.84 -1.46 8.91
C ALA A 42 20.65 -1.89 10.36
N ASN A 43 19.60 -1.41 11.03
CA ASN A 43 19.34 -1.60 12.46
C ASN A 43 20.48 -1.13 13.40
N GLY A 44 21.41 -0.34 12.89
CA GLY A 44 22.61 0.07 13.66
C GLY A 44 22.39 1.28 14.57
N GLU A 45 21.26 1.96 14.49
CA GLU A 45 20.97 3.12 15.33
C GLU A 45 20.56 2.66 16.73
N VAL A 46 21.35 3.05 17.74
CA VAL A 46 21.09 2.69 19.13
C VAL A 46 19.77 3.27 19.61
N GLY A 47 18.87 2.41 20.08
CA GLY A 47 17.56 2.81 20.60
C GLY A 47 16.50 3.11 19.54
N LEU A 48 16.80 2.95 18.25
CA LEU A 48 15.83 3.05 17.20
C LEU A 48 15.29 1.67 16.83
N THR A 49 13.98 1.53 16.93
CA THR A 49 13.23 0.41 16.36
C THR A 49 12.43 0.93 15.18
N GLY A 50 12.66 0.41 13.98
CA GLY A 50 11.96 0.79 12.75
C GLY A 50 10.55 0.20 12.68
N ASN A 51 9.73 0.41 13.70
CA ASN A 51 8.46 -0.27 13.91
C ASN A 51 7.22 0.57 13.59
N TYR A 52 7.40 1.78 13.10
CA TYR A 52 6.31 2.64 12.62
C TYR A 52 6.35 2.77 11.11
N ALA A 53 5.18 2.82 10.49
CA ALA A 53 5.03 3.15 9.08
C ALA A 53 3.76 3.94 8.82
N LEU A 54 3.81 4.80 7.81
CA LEU A 54 2.66 5.30 7.08
C LEU A 54 2.62 4.64 5.71
N MET A 55 1.44 4.26 5.26
CA MET A 55 1.19 3.65 3.95
C MET A 55 -0.05 4.29 3.34
N ALA A 56 -0.12 4.41 2.02
CA ALA A 56 -1.35 4.86 1.37
C ALA A 56 -1.48 4.30 -0.05
N TRP A 57 -2.74 4.10 -0.46
CA TRP A 57 -3.15 3.61 -1.77
C TRP A 57 -4.17 4.57 -2.35
N HIS A 58 -3.86 5.16 -3.50
CA HIS A 58 -4.78 5.95 -4.31
C HIS A 58 -5.23 5.12 -5.49
N VAL A 59 -6.53 4.89 -5.62
CA VAL A 59 -7.11 4.15 -6.75
C VAL A 59 -7.29 5.11 -7.92
N GLU A 60 -6.43 5.01 -8.94
CA GLU A 60 -6.63 5.75 -10.19
C GLU A 60 -7.86 5.24 -10.93
N GLN A 61 -8.03 3.92 -10.97
CA GLN A 61 -9.08 3.27 -11.72
C GLN A 61 -9.34 1.87 -11.20
N GLY A 62 -10.61 1.47 -11.19
CA GLY A 62 -11.02 0.11 -10.94
C GLY A 62 -12.07 -0.02 -9.85
N ASP A 63 -12.38 -1.27 -9.53
CA ASP A 63 -13.33 -1.61 -8.49
C ASP A 63 -12.76 -2.66 -7.55
N TRP A 64 -13.26 -2.66 -6.32
CA TRP A 64 -13.00 -3.68 -5.32
C TRP A 64 -14.31 -4.40 -5.02
N ASN A 65 -14.39 -5.70 -5.38
CA ASN A 65 -15.60 -6.51 -5.23
C ASN A 65 -16.85 -5.87 -5.88
N GLY A 66 -16.69 -5.25 -7.06
CA GLY A 66 -17.78 -4.60 -7.78
C GLY A 66 -18.15 -3.20 -7.27
N VAL A 67 -17.39 -2.65 -6.32
CA VAL A 67 -17.56 -1.28 -5.83
C VAL A 67 -16.50 -0.38 -6.47
N LYS A 68 -16.89 0.56 -7.31
CA LYS A 68 -15.99 1.53 -7.94
C LYS A 68 -15.29 2.40 -6.91
N LEU A 69 -13.96 2.49 -7.04
CA LEU A 69 -13.10 3.25 -6.14
C LEU A 69 -12.31 4.37 -6.84
N ASP A 70 -12.57 4.63 -8.13
CA ASP A 70 -11.86 5.63 -8.93
C ASP A 70 -11.71 6.97 -8.19
N GLY A 71 -10.48 7.46 -8.07
CA GLY A 71 -10.15 8.73 -7.45
C GLY A 71 -10.19 8.75 -5.92
N LEU A 72 -10.43 7.61 -5.27
CA LEU A 72 -10.47 7.51 -3.80
C LEU A 72 -9.16 7.01 -3.23
N THR A 73 -8.89 7.42 -1.99
CA THR A 73 -7.63 7.08 -1.30
C THR A 73 -7.91 6.49 0.08
N VAL A 74 -7.08 5.56 0.50
CA VAL A 74 -7.00 5.08 1.88
C VAL A 74 -5.56 5.11 2.35
N ALA A 75 -5.33 5.54 3.59
CA ALA A 75 -4.03 5.52 4.23
C ALA A 75 -4.08 4.70 5.53
N ALA A 76 -2.94 4.18 5.94
CA ALA A 76 -2.75 3.43 7.16
C ALA A 76 -1.54 3.94 7.94
N ALA A 77 -1.71 4.11 9.25
CA ALA A 77 -0.61 4.23 10.18
C ALA A 77 -0.44 2.89 10.91
N VAL A 78 0.78 2.39 10.96
CA VAL A 78 1.12 1.08 11.52
C VAL A 78 2.10 1.22 12.67
N ARG A 79 1.84 0.50 13.77
CA ARG A 79 2.76 0.26 14.85
C ARG A 79 3.01 -1.24 14.97
N ALA A 80 4.21 -1.67 14.68
CA ALA A 80 4.66 -3.05 14.80
C ALA A 80 5.41 -3.30 16.10
N ARG A 81 5.72 -4.56 16.42
CA ARG A 81 6.50 -4.96 17.59
C ARG A 81 8.00 -4.83 17.38
N ALA A 82 8.46 -4.97 16.13
CA ALA A 82 9.87 -4.92 15.74
C ALA A 82 10.01 -4.18 14.42
N THR A 83 11.26 -4.00 13.97
CA THR A 83 11.58 -3.32 12.72
C THR A 83 10.87 -3.96 11.51
N LEU A 84 10.15 -3.14 10.78
CA LEU A 84 9.39 -3.53 9.59
C LEU A 84 10.34 -3.85 8.43
N GLY A 85 10.15 -5.04 7.85
CA GLY A 85 10.98 -5.52 6.73
C GLY A 85 12.31 -6.15 7.17
N ASP A 86 12.62 -6.24 8.46
CA ASP A 86 13.78 -6.95 8.95
C ASP A 86 13.60 -8.48 8.72
N PRO A 87 14.45 -9.13 7.91
CA PRO A 87 14.34 -10.56 7.64
C PRO A 87 14.61 -11.45 8.87
N TYR A 88 15.21 -10.89 9.92
CA TYR A 88 15.56 -11.60 11.16
C TYR A 88 14.62 -11.27 12.32
N GLY A 89 13.72 -10.28 12.13
CA GLY A 89 12.77 -9.83 13.13
C GLY A 89 11.36 -10.36 12.88
N ASP A 90 10.55 -10.43 13.95
CA ASP A 90 9.11 -10.68 13.84
C ASP A 90 8.35 -9.39 14.22
N PRO A 91 7.83 -8.63 13.25
CA PRO A 91 7.14 -7.37 13.51
C PRO A 91 5.73 -7.57 14.08
N TYR A 92 5.23 -8.79 14.17
CA TYR A 92 3.86 -9.08 14.58
C TYR A 92 3.73 -9.42 16.07
N PRO A 93 2.55 -9.15 16.70
CA PRO A 93 1.40 -8.50 16.09
C PRO A 93 1.66 -7.02 15.82
N ALA A 94 1.07 -6.49 14.75
CA ALA A 94 1.01 -5.06 14.47
C ALA A 94 -0.37 -4.50 14.82
N GLN A 95 -0.46 -3.20 15.04
CA GLN A 95 -1.70 -2.44 15.17
C GLN A 95 -1.75 -1.40 14.07
N ALA A 96 -2.95 -1.12 13.56
CA ALA A 96 -3.12 -0.14 12.50
C ALA A 96 -4.29 0.81 12.78
N VAL A 97 -4.15 2.05 12.34
CA VAL A 97 -5.21 3.04 12.21
C VAL A 97 -5.40 3.32 10.73
N LEU A 98 -6.63 3.22 10.24
CA LEU A 98 -6.95 3.56 8.86
C LEU A 98 -7.50 4.98 8.77
N MET A 99 -7.09 5.70 7.76
CA MET A 99 -7.61 7.02 7.37
C MET A 99 -8.24 6.86 5.98
N VAL A 100 -9.56 6.87 5.93
CA VAL A 100 -10.34 6.63 4.72
C VAL A 100 -10.88 7.95 4.20
N ASP A 101 -10.77 8.14 2.88
CA ASP A 101 -11.28 9.36 2.24
C ASP A 101 -12.74 9.60 2.59
N ASN A 102 -13.02 10.77 3.13
CA ASN A 102 -14.36 11.16 3.55
C ASN A 102 -15.30 11.45 2.38
N ALA A 103 -14.78 11.62 1.16
CA ALA A 103 -15.58 11.71 -0.07
C ALA A 103 -16.26 10.38 -0.43
N ALA A 104 -15.75 9.25 0.09
CA ALA A 104 -16.31 7.93 -0.15
C ALA A 104 -17.68 7.74 0.51
N ASN A 105 -18.63 7.14 -0.23
CA ASN A 105 -19.90 6.70 0.33
C ASN A 105 -19.73 5.45 1.22
N ALA A 106 -20.81 5.00 1.88
CA ALA A 106 -20.73 3.90 2.84
C ALA A 106 -20.19 2.57 2.23
N ALA A 107 -20.58 2.22 1.01
CA ALA A 107 -20.09 1.02 0.33
C ALA A 107 -18.61 1.17 -0.05
N GLN A 108 -18.22 2.34 -0.57
CA GLN A 108 -16.84 2.65 -0.92
C GLN A 108 -15.91 2.66 0.31
N ARG A 109 -16.37 3.16 1.46
CA ARG A 109 -15.61 3.11 2.71
C ARG A 109 -15.29 1.69 3.15
N GLN A 110 -16.28 0.79 3.07
CA GLN A 110 -16.06 -0.63 3.37
C GLN A 110 -15.09 -1.28 2.38
N ALA A 111 -15.24 -0.96 1.09
CA ALA A 111 -14.35 -1.45 0.05
C ALA A 111 -12.91 -0.95 0.21
N LEU A 112 -12.71 0.33 0.56
CA LEU A 112 -11.38 0.90 0.83
C LEU A 112 -10.71 0.27 2.06
N VAL A 113 -11.47 0.00 3.13
CA VAL A 113 -10.96 -0.74 4.30
C VAL A 113 -10.52 -2.15 3.90
N ALA A 114 -11.35 -2.86 3.12
CA ALA A 114 -11.02 -4.20 2.66
C ALA A 114 -9.83 -4.23 1.70
N LEU A 115 -9.73 -3.26 0.79
CA LEU A 115 -8.57 -3.06 -0.07
C LEU A 115 -7.30 -2.85 0.75
N ALA A 116 -7.30 -1.90 1.69
CA ALA A 116 -6.14 -1.63 2.54
C ALA A 116 -5.70 -2.88 3.32
N GLN A 117 -6.65 -3.64 3.88
CA GLN A 117 -6.35 -4.88 4.60
C GLN A 117 -5.78 -5.97 3.68
N HIS A 118 -6.26 -6.07 2.45
CA HIS A 118 -5.70 -6.97 1.45
C HIS A 118 -4.26 -6.61 1.11
N GLU A 119 -4.03 -5.37 0.73
CA GLU A 119 -2.73 -4.83 0.33
C GLU A 119 -1.69 -4.87 1.46
N GLY A 120 -2.09 -4.43 2.65
CA GLY A 120 -1.20 -4.39 3.82
C GLY A 120 -1.06 -5.72 4.54
N GLY A 121 -1.87 -6.74 4.17
CA GLY A 121 -1.82 -8.09 4.71
C GLY A 121 -1.79 -8.13 6.24
N ARG A 122 -0.86 -8.91 6.80
CA ARG A 122 -0.72 -9.08 8.26
C ARG A 122 -0.47 -7.78 9.04
N LEU A 123 0.05 -6.74 8.41
CA LEU A 123 0.25 -5.44 9.07
C LEU A 123 -1.08 -4.76 9.41
N LEU A 124 -2.14 -5.03 8.62
CA LEU A 124 -3.45 -4.43 8.77
C LEU A 124 -4.54 -5.43 9.24
N GLU A 125 -4.15 -6.60 9.78
CA GLU A 125 -5.10 -7.54 10.40
C GLU A 125 -5.77 -6.95 11.63
N ASN A 126 -5.03 -6.18 12.46
CA ASN A 126 -5.55 -5.59 13.68
C ASN A 126 -5.73 -4.08 13.51
N VAL A 127 -6.81 -3.69 12.84
CA VAL A 127 -7.23 -2.30 12.71
C VAL A 127 -7.94 -1.88 13.99
N VAL A 128 -7.32 -1.02 14.79
CA VAL A 128 -7.84 -0.56 16.07
C VAL A 128 -8.74 0.68 15.94
N ARG A 129 -8.64 1.41 14.80
CA ARG A 129 -9.41 2.62 14.54
C ARG A 129 -9.51 2.90 13.04
N VAL A 130 -10.64 3.49 12.65
CA VAL A 130 -10.87 4.03 11.29
C VAL A 130 -11.36 5.46 11.41
N ASP A 131 -10.63 6.40 10.83
CA ASP A 131 -10.98 7.80 10.76
C ASP A 131 -11.39 8.17 9.32
N TYR A 132 -12.40 9.02 9.18
CA TYR A 132 -12.89 9.52 7.89
C TYR A 132 -12.46 10.97 7.74
N VAL A 133 -11.45 11.21 6.91
CA VAL A 133 -10.83 12.52 6.69
C VAL A 133 -10.59 12.74 5.20
N PRO A 134 -10.39 13.97 4.71
CA PRO A 134 -9.88 14.17 3.37
C PRO A 134 -8.52 13.49 3.22
N VAL A 135 -8.35 12.60 2.23
CA VAL A 135 -7.06 11.94 1.96
C VAL A 135 -6.63 12.29 0.54
N LEU A 136 -5.49 12.95 0.43
CA LEU A 136 -4.84 13.28 -0.83
C LEU A 136 -3.54 12.47 -0.94
N LEU A 137 -3.37 11.74 -2.03
CA LEU A 137 -2.09 11.21 -2.45
C LEU A 137 -1.79 11.73 -3.86
N ASP A 138 -0.68 12.43 -3.99
CA ASP A 138 -0.17 12.96 -5.25
C ASP A 138 1.21 12.32 -5.50
N VAL A 139 1.30 11.52 -6.55
CA VAL A 139 2.51 10.82 -6.97
C VAL A 139 2.84 11.25 -8.40
N PRO A 140 4.08 11.65 -8.72
CA PRO A 140 4.44 12.09 -10.05
C PRO A 140 4.24 10.96 -11.09
N ALA A 141 3.90 11.33 -12.31
CA ALA A 141 3.71 10.38 -13.41
C ALA A 141 4.99 9.56 -13.67
N ASP A 142 6.16 10.22 -13.61
CA ASP A 142 7.46 9.57 -13.57
C ASP A 142 7.92 9.40 -12.11
N LEU A 143 7.94 8.16 -11.62
CA LEU A 143 8.37 7.85 -10.26
C LEU A 143 9.82 8.24 -9.97
N HIS A 144 10.66 8.39 -10.99
CA HIS A 144 12.05 8.85 -10.83
C HIS A 144 12.17 10.31 -10.38
N GLU A 145 11.12 11.11 -10.54
CA GLU A 145 11.04 12.47 -9.99
C GLU A 145 10.94 12.47 -8.46
N GLY A 146 10.42 11.38 -7.85
CA GLY A 146 10.46 11.09 -6.42
C GLY A 146 9.71 12.04 -5.49
N GLY A 147 9.09 13.09 -6.01
CA GLY A 147 8.40 14.12 -5.23
C GLY A 147 6.93 13.82 -5.02
N ALA A 148 6.58 12.92 -4.09
CA ALA A 148 5.19 12.59 -3.76
C ALA A 148 4.74 13.25 -2.45
N VAL A 149 3.43 13.43 -2.32
CA VAL A 149 2.81 14.02 -1.12
C VAL A 149 1.59 13.19 -0.71
N LEU A 150 1.58 12.70 0.52
CA LEU A 150 0.40 12.20 1.22
C LEU A 150 -0.05 13.22 2.27
N ARG A 151 -1.35 13.52 2.30
CA ARG A 151 -2.00 14.25 3.38
C ARG A 151 -3.31 13.57 3.76
N ALA A 152 -3.42 13.10 4.97
CA ALA A 152 -4.66 12.53 5.53
C ALA A 152 -5.21 13.48 6.61
N GLY A 153 -5.95 14.50 6.20
CA GLY A 153 -6.43 15.56 7.08
C GLY A 153 -5.27 16.23 7.83
N HIS A 154 -5.41 16.28 9.16
CA HIS A 154 -4.35 16.70 10.10
C HIS A 154 -3.67 15.51 10.80
N LEU A 155 -4.05 14.28 10.43
CA LEU A 155 -3.62 13.06 11.13
C LEU A 155 -2.29 12.51 10.63
N ALA A 156 -2.03 12.60 9.32
CA ALA A 156 -0.80 12.06 8.74
C ALA A 156 -0.31 12.86 7.53
N THR A 157 1.00 12.94 7.39
CA THR A 157 1.67 13.59 6.26
C THR A 157 2.93 12.82 5.88
N ILE A 158 3.10 12.55 4.58
CA ILE A 158 4.39 12.19 3.98
C ILE A 158 4.69 13.20 2.88
N VAL A 159 5.91 13.71 2.85
CA VAL A 159 6.44 14.50 1.73
C VAL A 159 7.77 13.90 1.34
N THR A 160 7.96 13.59 0.06
CA THR A 160 9.19 12.96 -0.42
C THR A 160 9.94 13.81 -1.44
N ARG A 161 11.19 13.47 -1.66
CA ARG A 161 12.00 13.85 -2.80
C ARG A 161 12.80 12.65 -3.32
N PRO A 162 13.31 12.67 -4.56
CA PRO A 162 14.15 11.58 -5.04
C PRO A 162 15.44 11.47 -4.24
N LEU A 163 16.02 10.27 -4.22
CA LEU A 163 17.39 10.06 -3.81
C LEU A 163 18.35 10.77 -4.77
N ASN A 164 19.45 11.27 -4.25
CA ASN A 164 20.51 11.86 -5.02
C ASN A 164 21.89 11.46 -4.48
N HIS A 165 22.97 11.87 -5.13
CA HIS A 165 24.33 11.48 -4.77
C HIS A 165 24.79 11.98 -3.38
N HIS A 166 24.11 12.93 -2.76
CA HIS A 166 24.41 13.38 -1.39
C HIS A 166 23.75 12.50 -0.32
N ASP A 167 22.86 11.60 -0.71
CA ASP A 167 22.17 10.72 0.23
C ASP A 167 22.97 9.45 0.58
N HIS A 168 24.11 9.26 -0.08
CA HIS A 168 25.06 8.20 0.26
C HIS A 168 25.91 8.59 1.48
N ILE A 169 26.05 7.65 2.44
CA ILE A 169 26.91 7.81 3.62
C ILE A 169 28.23 7.11 3.40
N CYS A 170 28.21 5.89 2.85
CA CYS A 170 29.42 5.08 2.65
C CYS A 170 29.59 4.59 1.20
N GLY A 171 28.59 4.76 0.33
CA GLY A 171 28.61 4.34 -1.05
C GLY A 171 28.26 2.85 -1.28
N ASN A 172 27.88 2.13 -0.22
CA ASN A 172 27.41 0.73 -0.28
C ASN A 172 25.91 0.62 0.05
N GLU A 173 25.17 1.71 -0.04
CA GLU A 173 23.74 1.75 0.18
C GLU A 173 23.00 1.00 -0.92
N THR A 174 21.94 0.31 -0.53
CA THR A 174 21.00 -0.40 -1.40
C THR A 174 19.58 -0.24 -0.87
N ASN A 175 18.59 -0.69 -1.60
CA ASN A 175 17.25 -0.92 -1.09
C ASN A 175 17.28 -2.14 -0.16
N TYR A 176 17.70 -1.94 1.08
CA TYR A 176 17.96 -3.00 2.04
C TYR A 176 16.68 -3.64 2.55
N TYR A 177 15.72 -2.82 2.95
CA TYR A 177 14.39 -3.28 3.34
C TYR A 177 13.44 -3.13 2.15
N PRO A 178 12.80 -4.21 1.67
CA PRO A 178 11.88 -4.13 0.55
C PRO A 178 10.63 -3.32 0.92
N PRO A 179 9.84 -2.85 -0.07
CA PRO A 179 8.52 -2.29 0.18
C PRO A 179 7.64 -3.19 1.05
N LEU A 180 6.78 -2.60 1.88
CA LEU A 180 5.84 -3.32 2.75
C LEU A 180 4.65 -3.87 1.97
N ASN A 181 4.41 -3.34 0.79
CA ASN A 181 3.38 -3.76 -0.14
C ASN A 181 3.98 -4.40 -1.39
N ASN A 182 3.22 -5.29 -2.03
CA ASN A 182 3.58 -5.76 -3.35
C ASN A 182 3.24 -4.67 -4.38
N VAL A 183 4.25 -4.13 -5.04
CA VAL A 183 4.11 -3.03 -5.99
C VAL A 183 4.76 -3.40 -7.32
N ASP A 184 4.13 -3.00 -8.42
CA ASP A 184 4.60 -3.32 -9.78
C ASP A 184 5.91 -2.60 -10.10
N HIS A 185 6.06 -1.38 -9.59
CA HIS A 185 7.24 -0.55 -9.71
C HIS A 185 7.38 0.28 -8.44
N ALA A 186 8.55 0.22 -7.79
CA ALA A 186 8.84 0.98 -6.59
C ALA A 186 10.16 1.72 -6.71
N MET A 187 10.15 3.00 -6.33
CA MET A 187 11.33 3.85 -6.21
C MET A 187 11.53 4.25 -4.75
N SER A 188 12.74 4.01 -4.24
CA SER A 188 13.11 4.54 -2.92
C SER A 188 13.28 6.06 -2.97
N ALA A 189 12.89 6.72 -1.88
CA ALA A 189 12.89 8.16 -1.77
C ALA A 189 13.30 8.63 -0.37
N VAL A 190 13.67 9.90 -0.27
CA VAL A 190 13.86 10.56 1.02
C VAL A 190 12.53 11.11 1.50
N ALA A 191 12.07 10.69 2.68
CA ALA A 191 10.97 11.34 3.38
C ALA A 191 11.48 12.66 3.97
N LEU A 192 11.14 13.79 3.32
CA LEU A 192 11.37 15.13 3.87
C LEU A 192 10.57 15.37 5.13
N THR A 193 9.36 14.76 5.18
CA THR A 193 8.47 14.74 6.33
C THR A 193 7.77 13.40 6.37
N ASP A 194 7.71 12.80 7.56
CA ASP A 194 6.91 11.63 7.91
C ASP A 194 6.30 11.92 9.28
N GLU A 195 5.00 12.14 9.33
CA GLU A 195 4.30 12.58 10.52
C GLU A 195 2.99 11.84 10.71
N PHE A 196 2.75 11.35 11.94
CA PHE A 196 1.48 10.83 12.38
C PHE A 196 1.08 11.44 13.73
N GLN A 197 -0.13 12.04 13.77
CA GLN A 197 -0.71 12.71 14.93
C GLN A 197 -2.07 12.14 15.31
N GLY A 198 -2.49 11.02 14.68
CA GLY A 198 -3.77 10.36 14.96
C GLY A 198 -3.75 9.59 16.27
N GLU A 199 -4.94 9.26 16.78
CA GLU A 199 -5.12 8.43 17.96
C GLU A 199 -5.19 6.93 17.62
N GLY A 200 -5.07 6.07 18.62
CA GLY A 200 -5.30 4.62 18.53
C GLY A 200 -4.04 3.76 18.54
N LEU A 201 -2.86 4.34 18.30
CA LEU A 201 -1.59 3.60 18.37
C LEU A 201 -0.79 3.87 19.66
N ASP A 202 -1.34 4.67 20.59
CA ASP A 202 -0.61 5.14 21.79
C ASP A 202 0.76 5.73 21.45
N SER A 203 0.86 6.34 20.27
CA SER A 203 2.12 6.86 19.74
C SER A 203 1.86 7.90 18.66
N HIS A 204 2.64 8.97 18.69
CA HIS A 204 2.77 9.95 17.62
C HIS A 204 4.22 9.98 17.19
N TRP A 205 4.48 10.32 15.94
CA TRP A 205 5.84 10.50 15.47
C TRP A 205 5.96 11.61 14.44
N THR A 206 7.14 12.16 14.37
CA THR A 206 7.56 13.09 13.35
C THR A 206 9.02 12.81 13.03
N SER A 207 9.33 12.62 11.77
CA SER A 207 10.71 12.47 11.31
C SER A 207 10.95 13.29 10.03
N HIS A 208 12.19 13.66 9.79
CA HIS A 208 12.58 14.50 8.68
C HIS A 208 13.88 14.03 8.03
N GLY A 209 13.93 14.13 6.69
CA GLY A 209 15.16 13.92 5.92
C GLY A 209 15.71 12.49 5.95
N ARG A 210 14.84 11.46 6.13
CA ARG A 210 15.24 10.07 6.18
C ARG A 210 15.08 9.39 4.82
N ARG A 211 15.97 8.46 4.49
CA ARG A 211 15.91 7.63 3.28
C ARG A 211 14.96 6.44 3.49
N SER A 212 13.76 6.72 3.92
CA SER A 212 12.83 5.79 4.57
C SER A 212 11.56 5.53 3.78
N ALA A 213 11.40 6.13 2.60
CA ALA A 213 10.18 6.07 1.83
C ALA A 213 10.33 5.23 0.57
N TYR A 214 9.19 4.67 0.12
CA TYR A 214 8.97 4.20 -1.24
C TYR A 214 7.76 4.91 -1.84
N ILE A 215 7.85 5.15 -3.14
CA ILE A 215 6.72 5.49 -4.00
C ILE A 215 6.59 4.43 -5.08
N GLY A 216 5.37 4.10 -5.51
CA GLY A 216 5.17 3.00 -6.43
C GLY A 216 3.82 3.00 -7.11
N ARG A 217 3.62 2.00 -7.97
CA ARG A 217 2.35 1.66 -8.60
C ARG A 217 1.92 0.29 -8.10
N PHE A 218 0.63 0.13 -7.89
CA PHE A 218 0.05 -1.18 -7.59
C PHE A 218 -1.05 -1.51 -8.59
N SER A 219 -1.24 -2.79 -8.82
CA SER A 219 -2.34 -3.29 -9.65
C SER A 219 -2.83 -4.63 -9.11
N GLU A 220 -4.15 -4.76 -9.03
CA GLU A 220 -4.82 -5.99 -8.67
C GLU A 220 -5.58 -6.54 -9.87
N GLY A 221 -5.16 -7.72 -10.34
CA GLY A 221 -5.87 -8.44 -11.40
C GLY A 221 -7.06 -9.21 -10.86
N THR A 222 -8.09 -9.40 -11.67
CA THR A 222 -9.29 -10.19 -11.37
C THR A 222 -8.98 -11.65 -10.96
N ALA A 223 -7.76 -12.14 -11.21
CA ALA A 223 -7.34 -13.51 -10.89
C ALA A 223 -6.84 -13.70 -9.45
N ALA A 224 -6.48 -12.63 -8.72
CA ALA A 224 -5.95 -12.71 -7.36
C ALA A 224 -7.02 -13.06 -6.31
N MET A 225 -8.30 -12.91 -6.65
CA MET A 225 -9.42 -13.09 -5.71
C MET A 225 -9.83 -14.54 -5.44
N THR A 226 -9.19 -15.55 -6.05
CA THR A 226 -9.62 -16.98 -5.94
C THR A 226 -8.54 -17.97 -5.50
N ALA A 227 -7.33 -17.55 -5.18
CA ALA A 227 -6.29 -18.49 -4.74
C ALA A 227 -6.01 -18.37 -3.23
N PRO A 228 -6.23 -19.41 -2.42
CA PRO A 228 -5.64 -19.49 -1.09
C PRO A 228 -4.11 -19.56 -1.24
N ALA A 229 -3.38 -18.84 -0.40
CA ALA A 229 -1.94 -18.87 -0.35
C ALA A 229 -1.43 -20.29 -0.13
N ASP A 230 -1.03 -20.96 -1.19
CA ASP A 230 -0.40 -22.26 -1.13
C ASP A 230 1.08 -22.07 -0.77
N SER A 231 1.45 -22.62 0.36
CA SER A 231 2.79 -22.63 0.93
C SER A 231 3.79 -23.21 -0.08
N GLN A 232 4.71 -22.39 -0.57
CA GLN A 232 5.87 -22.93 -1.27
C GLN A 232 6.74 -23.70 -0.27
N ALA A 233 6.61 -25.02 -0.35
CA ALA A 233 7.47 -25.97 0.34
C ALA A 233 8.93 -25.74 -0.10
N MET A 234 9.80 -25.46 0.88
CA MET A 234 11.24 -25.51 0.72
C MET A 234 11.66 -26.89 0.25
N HIS A 235 12.29 -27.00 -0.92
CA HIS A 235 13.00 -28.19 -1.30
C HIS A 235 14.29 -28.30 -0.45
N PRO A 236 14.55 -29.46 0.17
CA PRO A 236 15.81 -29.69 0.84
C PRO A 236 16.91 -29.90 -0.23
N VAL A 237 17.99 -29.15 -0.10
CA VAL A 237 19.23 -29.42 -0.85
C VAL A 237 19.83 -30.70 -0.26
N GLY A 238 19.78 -31.78 -1.04
CA GLY A 238 20.47 -33.02 -0.71
C GLY A 238 21.92 -32.95 -1.15
N GLU A 239 22.79 -33.45 -0.28
CA GLU A 239 24.19 -33.92 -0.37
C GLU A 239 25.04 -33.48 -1.57
#